data_ec561a406c2fb7ca979a68d8cdabb75f
#
_entry.id   ec561a406c2fb7ca979a68d8cdabb75f
#
_cell.length_a   1.000
_cell.length_b   1.000
_cell.length_c   1.000
_cell.angle_alpha   90.00
_cell.angle_beta   90.00
_cell.angle_gamma   90.00
#
_symmetry.space_group_name_H-M   'P 1'
#
loop_
_entity.id
_entity.type
_entity.pdbx_description
1 polymer ?
#
loop_
_entity_poly.entity_id
_entity_poly.type
_entity_poly.pdbx_seq_one_letter_code
_entity_poly.pdbx_strand_id
1 'polypeptide(L)'
;MMDIKKMICVILLATAFFGKAVAQPVLHDHGITITNFTVYEKDAKLIVEWATDGTVATNYWQVQISDDGTQFSTIAIVLGPDPRQQGDRYQYMEKVKAGRDATRYFRLRHVDVNGNEQVSKVIAPAK
;
A
#
# COMPACT_ATOMS: atom_id res chain seq x y z
N MET A 1 29.03 -22.23 38.14
CA MET A 1 29.55 -20.93 37.79
C MET A 1 29.67 -20.70 36.30
N MET A 2 30.20 -21.63 35.58
CA MET A 2 30.30 -21.49 34.14
C MET A 2 28.94 -21.48 33.44
N ASP A 3 27.99 -22.08 34.07
CA ASP A 3 26.64 -22.21 33.47
C ASP A 3 25.94 -20.88 33.28
N ILE A 4 26.21 -19.96 34.18
CA ILE A 4 25.58 -18.64 34.11
C ILE A 4 26.03 -17.89 32.86
N LYS A 5 27.30 -18.00 32.53
CA LYS A 5 27.83 -17.32 31.35
C LYS A 5 27.28 -17.91 30.09
N LYS A 6 27.14 -19.23 30.08
CA LYS A 6 26.56 -19.88 28.91
C LYS A 6 25.11 -19.51 28.70
N MET A 7 24.39 -19.39 29.79
CA MET A 7 23.00 -19.00 29.70
C MET A 7 22.83 -17.60 29.15
N ILE A 8 23.69 -16.69 29.56
CA ILE A 8 23.64 -15.32 29.08
C ILE A 8 23.87 -15.25 27.57
N CYS A 9 24.83 -16.01 27.08
CA CYS A 9 25.10 -16.04 25.65
C CYS A 9 23.91 -16.54 24.84
N VAL A 10 23.27 -17.58 25.35
CA VAL A 10 22.11 -18.15 24.67
C VAL A 10 20.97 -17.14 24.59
N ILE A 11 20.75 -16.42 25.67
CA ILE A 11 19.69 -15.42 25.69
C ILE A 11 19.96 -14.31 24.69
N LEU A 12 21.19 -13.87 24.57
CA LEU A 12 21.54 -12.82 23.62
C LEU A 12 21.30 -13.28 22.18
N LEU A 13 21.64 -14.51 21.88
CA LEU A 13 21.40 -15.03 20.55
C LEU A 13 19.92 -15.10 20.22
N ALA A 14 19.13 -15.53 21.17
CA ALA A 14 17.70 -15.61 20.98
C ALA A 14 17.09 -14.23 20.70
N THR A 15 17.55 -13.22 21.40
CA THR A 15 17.05 -11.89 21.22
C THR A 15 17.37 -11.34 19.84
N ALA A 16 18.60 -11.52 19.40
CA ALA A 16 19.00 -11.02 18.09
C ALA A 16 18.20 -11.70 16.96
N PHE A 17 18.02 -13.00 17.10
CA PHE A 17 17.28 -13.74 16.11
C PHE A 17 15.82 -13.33 16.06
N PHE A 18 15.24 -13.11 17.20
CA PHE A 18 13.86 -12.69 17.31
C PHE A 18 13.61 -11.35 16.60
N GLY A 19 14.54 -10.43 16.75
CA GLY A 19 14.39 -9.12 16.12
C GLY A 19 14.31 -9.19 14.60
N LYS A 20 15.01 -10.12 13.99
CA LYS A 20 14.95 -10.27 12.54
C LYS A 20 13.63 -10.89 12.07
N ALA A 21 13.10 -11.80 12.83
CA ALA A 21 11.89 -12.49 12.44
C ALA A 21 10.68 -11.57 12.37
N VAL A 22 10.69 -10.50 13.14
CA VAL A 22 9.54 -9.61 13.24
C VAL A 22 9.40 -8.68 12.05
N ALA A 23 10.47 -8.48 11.28
CA ALA A 23 10.48 -7.45 10.27
C ALA A 23 9.69 -7.79 9.00
N GLN A 24 9.26 -9.02 8.81
CA GLN A 24 8.82 -9.42 7.49
C GLN A 24 7.37 -9.72 7.26
N PRO A 25 6.65 -10.38 8.11
CA PRO A 25 5.39 -10.93 7.68
C PRO A 25 4.19 -10.05 7.86
N VAL A 26 4.37 -8.83 8.23
CA VAL A 26 3.26 -8.08 8.79
C VAL A 26 2.34 -7.47 7.74
N LEU A 27 2.75 -7.45 6.50
CA LEU A 27 2.07 -6.63 5.52
C LEU A 27 0.79 -7.24 4.96
N HIS A 28 0.51 -8.49 5.27
CA HIS A 28 -0.55 -9.18 4.56
C HIS A 28 -1.83 -9.36 5.33
N ASP A 29 -1.82 -9.10 6.61
CA ASP A 29 -2.88 -9.62 7.47
C ASP A 29 -3.79 -8.57 8.04
N HIS A 30 -4.08 -7.54 7.30
CA HIS A 30 -4.97 -6.52 7.82
C HIS A 30 -6.41 -6.70 7.40
N GLY A 31 -6.72 -7.81 6.80
CA GLY A 31 -8.09 -8.14 6.51
C GLY A 31 -8.72 -7.38 5.37
N ILE A 32 -7.92 -6.68 4.57
CA ILE A 32 -8.45 -5.95 3.43
C ILE A 32 -7.90 -6.52 2.14
N THR A 33 -8.76 -6.75 1.19
CA THR A 33 -8.38 -7.20 -0.15
C THR A 33 -8.68 -6.10 -1.14
N ILE A 34 -7.68 -5.72 -1.91
CA ILE A 34 -7.84 -4.70 -2.94
C ILE A 34 -8.18 -5.40 -4.25
N THR A 35 -9.31 -5.04 -4.83
CA THR A 35 -9.78 -5.64 -6.07
C THR A 35 -10.00 -4.58 -7.13
N ASN A 36 -9.96 -5.00 -8.39
CA ASN A 36 -10.27 -4.13 -9.52
C ASN A 36 -9.43 -2.86 -9.55
N PHE A 37 -8.17 -2.98 -9.13
CA PHE A 37 -7.26 -1.85 -9.19
C PHE A 37 -6.83 -1.63 -10.64
N THR A 38 -7.27 -0.52 -11.22
CA THR A 38 -7.00 -0.18 -12.61
C THR A 38 -6.59 1.29 -12.72
N VAL A 39 -5.75 1.56 -13.69
CA VAL A 39 -5.32 2.91 -14.04
C VAL A 39 -5.45 3.04 -15.56
N TYR A 40 -6.15 4.06 -16.01
CA TYR A 40 -6.33 4.28 -17.44
C TYR A 40 -6.54 5.77 -17.72
N GLU A 41 -6.41 6.13 -19.00
CA GLU A 41 -6.65 7.50 -19.43
C GLU A 41 -7.91 7.54 -20.27
N LYS A 42 -8.73 8.54 -20.02
CA LYS A 42 -9.94 8.76 -20.79
C LYS A 42 -10.28 10.25 -20.78
N ASP A 43 -10.53 10.81 -21.95
CA ASP A 43 -10.92 12.22 -22.09
C ASP A 43 -9.91 13.17 -21.44
N ALA A 44 -8.62 12.92 -21.69
CA ALA A 44 -7.51 13.68 -21.14
C ALA A 44 -7.45 13.68 -19.61
N LYS A 45 -7.97 12.64 -19.01
CA LYS A 45 -7.90 12.44 -17.55
C LYS A 45 -7.24 11.12 -17.24
N LEU A 46 -6.42 11.12 -16.21
CA LEU A 46 -5.91 9.90 -15.61
C LEU A 46 -6.90 9.45 -14.56
N ILE A 47 -7.35 8.21 -14.66
CA ILE A 47 -8.36 7.67 -13.75
C ILE A 47 -7.77 6.47 -13.04
N VAL A 48 -7.83 6.50 -11.72
CA VAL A 48 -7.39 5.40 -10.85
C VAL A 48 -8.61 4.90 -10.10
N GLU A 49 -8.89 3.61 -10.24
CA GLU A 49 -10.06 3.01 -9.59
C GLU A 49 -9.66 1.76 -8.85
N TRP A 50 -10.33 1.51 -7.74
CA TRP A 50 -10.12 0.28 -6.97
C TRP A 50 -11.33 0.02 -6.09
N ALA A 51 -11.40 -1.19 -5.59
CA ALA A 51 -12.43 -1.59 -4.64
C ALA A 51 -11.81 -2.42 -3.54
N THR A 52 -12.53 -2.57 -2.46
CA THR A 52 -12.10 -3.40 -1.35
C THR A 52 -13.24 -4.29 -0.89
N ASP A 53 -12.90 -5.40 -0.27
CA ASP A 53 -13.88 -6.27 0.37
C ASP A 53 -13.56 -6.52 1.83
N GLY A 54 -12.62 -5.76 2.38
CA GLY A 54 -12.20 -5.92 3.75
C GLY A 54 -13.17 -5.32 4.73
N THR A 55 -13.10 -5.80 5.97
CA THR A 55 -13.93 -5.32 7.06
C THR A 55 -13.24 -4.29 7.93
N VAL A 56 -11.97 -4.03 7.67
CA VAL A 56 -11.19 -3.10 8.47
C VAL A 56 -11.54 -1.68 8.07
N ALA A 57 -11.79 -0.83 9.06
CA ALA A 57 -12.14 0.56 8.78
C ALA A 57 -10.96 1.29 8.14
N THR A 58 -11.22 1.92 7.02
CA THR A 58 -10.22 2.68 6.29
C THR A 58 -10.10 4.08 6.86
N ASN A 59 -8.88 4.50 7.16
CA ASN A 59 -8.61 5.88 7.49
C ASN A 59 -8.39 6.66 6.20
N TYR A 60 -7.42 6.24 5.39
CA TYR A 60 -7.19 6.89 4.11
C TYR A 60 -6.40 5.96 3.19
N TRP A 61 -6.42 6.34 1.91
CA TRP A 61 -5.61 5.73 0.87
C TRP A 61 -4.61 6.74 0.36
N GLN A 62 -3.46 6.27 -0.06
CA GLN A 62 -2.52 7.08 -0.83
C GLN A 62 -2.40 6.48 -2.22
N VAL A 63 -2.57 7.32 -3.23
CA VAL A 63 -2.25 6.94 -4.61
C VAL A 63 -0.80 7.30 -4.82
N GLN A 64 0.01 6.32 -5.18
CA GLN A 64 1.45 6.48 -5.32
C GLN A 64 1.90 6.17 -6.73
N ILE A 65 2.88 6.91 -7.18
CA ILE A 65 3.39 6.83 -8.55
C ILE A 65 4.90 6.67 -8.53
N SER A 66 5.43 5.98 -9.52
CA SER A 66 6.86 5.78 -9.67
C SER A 66 7.25 5.80 -11.14
N ASP A 67 8.43 6.33 -11.44
CA ASP A 67 8.99 6.30 -12.79
C ASP A 67 9.74 5.00 -13.05
N ASP A 68 10.24 4.35 -12.01
CA ASP A 68 11.10 3.17 -12.16
C ASP A 68 10.50 1.90 -11.57
N GLY A 69 9.35 1.99 -10.92
CA GLY A 69 8.71 0.83 -10.30
C GLY A 69 9.23 0.47 -8.93
N THR A 70 10.20 1.20 -8.40
CA THR A 70 10.79 0.92 -7.09
C THR A 70 10.65 2.07 -6.11
N GLN A 71 10.83 3.28 -6.58
CA GLN A 71 10.73 4.47 -5.74
C GLN A 71 9.40 5.16 -6.00
N PHE A 72 8.57 5.22 -4.98
CA PHE A 72 7.22 5.76 -5.12
C PHE A 72 7.04 7.05 -4.34
N SER A 73 6.25 7.95 -4.89
CA SER A 73 5.83 9.15 -4.19
C SER A 73 4.31 9.24 -4.20
N THR A 74 3.76 9.86 -3.17
CA THR A 74 2.32 10.01 -3.03
C THR A 74 1.85 11.22 -3.83
N ILE A 75 0.88 11.00 -4.71
CA ILE A 75 0.30 12.08 -5.51
C ILE A 75 -1.07 12.49 -5.01
N ALA A 76 -1.73 11.66 -4.23
CA ALA A 76 -3.07 11.96 -3.73
C ALA A 76 -3.36 11.19 -2.46
N ILE A 77 -4.19 11.78 -1.62
CA ILE A 77 -4.74 11.12 -0.45
C ILE A 77 -6.25 11.06 -0.63
N VAL A 78 -6.81 9.86 -0.52
CA VAL A 78 -8.25 9.65 -0.65
C VAL A 78 -8.75 9.18 0.70
N LEU A 79 -9.60 9.98 1.29
CA LEU A 79 -10.17 9.63 2.59
C LEU A 79 -11.26 8.58 2.41
N GLY A 80 -11.34 7.68 3.31
CA GLY A 80 -12.36 6.65 3.27
C GLY A 80 -13.09 6.55 4.59
N PRO A 81 -14.31 6.01 4.56
CA PRO A 81 -15.07 5.70 3.34
C PRO A 81 -15.66 6.96 2.73
N ASP A 82 -15.77 6.99 1.42
CA ASP A 82 -16.35 8.14 0.73
C ASP A 82 -17.87 7.94 0.67
N PRO A 83 -18.65 8.80 1.32
CA PRO A 83 -20.10 8.63 1.33
C PRO A 83 -20.77 8.83 -0.03
N ARG A 84 -20.04 9.41 -0.99
CA ARG A 84 -20.57 9.59 -2.34
C ARG A 84 -20.42 8.36 -3.20
N GLN A 85 -19.64 7.38 -2.75
CA GLN A 85 -19.41 6.17 -3.49
C GLN A 85 -20.13 5.02 -2.81
N GLN A 86 -20.67 4.13 -3.61
CA GLN A 86 -21.37 2.99 -3.06
C GLN A 86 -20.37 1.94 -2.57
N GLY A 87 -20.51 1.60 -1.32
CA GLY A 87 -19.75 0.51 -0.73
C GLY A 87 -18.27 0.84 -0.69
N ASP A 88 -17.49 -0.11 -1.17
CA ASP A 88 -16.05 -0.08 -1.00
C ASP A 88 -15.31 0.32 -2.26
N ARG A 89 -15.92 1.16 -3.07
CA ARG A 89 -15.32 1.62 -4.32
C ARG A 89 -14.71 2.99 -4.15
N TYR A 90 -13.56 3.18 -4.79
CA TYR A 90 -12.81 4.42 -4.71
C TYR A 90 -12.33 4.83 -6.08
N GLN A 91 -12.19 6.13 -6.28
CA GLN A 91 -11.72 6.67 -7.55
C GLN A 91 -10.93 7.95 -7.31
N TYR A 92 -9.86 8.11 -8.08
CA TYR A 92 -9.09 9.33 -8.13
C TYR A 92 -8.91 9.73 -9.58
N MET A 93 -9.08 11.01 -9.89
CA MET A 93 -8.92 11.53 -11.24
C MET A 93 -8.07 12.79 -11.23
N GLU A 94 -7.25 12.94 -12.27
CA GLU A 94 -6.52 14.19 -12.49
C GLU A 94 -6.38 14.42 -13.99
N LYS A 95 -6.20 15.69 -14.36
CA LYS A 95 -5.96 16.03 -15.76
C LYS A 95 -4.57 15.59 -16.17
N VAL A 96 -4.47 15.07 -17.40
CA VAL A 96 -3.20 14.66 -17.96
C VAL A 96 -2.63 15.82 -18.75
N LYS A 97 -1.35 16.11 -18.52
CA LYS A 97 -0.67 17.13 -19.29
C LYS A 97 -0.31 16.57 -20.66
N ALA A 98 -0.59 17.34 -21.70
CA ALA A 98 -0.25 16.95 -23.06
C ALA A 98 1.26 16.73 -23.19
N GLY A 99 1.65 15.71 -23.96
CA GLY A 99 3.05 15.42 -24.22
C GLY A 99 3.74 14.57 -23.18
N ARG A 100 3.01 14.01 -22.28
CA ARG A 100 3.60 13.17 -21.23
C ARG A 100 3.63 11.73 -21.69
N ASP A 101 4.80 11.28 -22.13
CA ASP A 101 4.95 9.94 -22.69
C ASP A 101 5.59 8.95 -21.74
N ALA A 102 5.96 9.35 -20.56
CA ALA A 102 6.70 8.48 -19.66
C ALA A 102 5.80 7.38 -19.12
N THR A 103 6.25 6.14 -19.26
CA THR A 103 5.59 5.01 -18.59
C THR A 103 5.76 5.20 -17.09
N ARG A 104 4.66 5.09 -16.40
CA ARG A 104 4.66 5.23 -14.96
C ARG A 104 4.02 4.02 -14.33
N TYR A 105 4.38 3.80 -13.07
CA TYR A 105 3.84 2.69 -12.28
C TYR A 105 3.04 3.26 -11.14
N PHE A 106 1.99 2.55 -10.77
CA PHE A 106 1.07 2.99 -9.74
C PHE A 106 0.89 1.90 -8.71
N ARG A 107 0.72 2.32 -7.47
CA ARG A 107 0.29 1.43 -6.40
C ARG A 107 -0.55 2.22 -5.41
N LEU A 108 -1.27 1.50 -4.60
CA LEU A 108 -2.07 2.07 -3.53
C LEU A 108 -1.46 1.71 -2.18
N ARG A 109 -1.52 2.64 -1.26
CA ARG A 109 -1.16 2.37 0.12
C ARG A 109 -2.40 2.62 0.96
N HIS A 110 -2.80 1.62 1.71
CA HIS A 110 -3.96 1.68 2.59
C HIS A 110 -3.50 1.87 4.02
N VAL A 111 -4.13 2.79 4.73
CA VAL A 111 -3.87 2.99 6.15
C VAL A 111 -5.21 2.89 6.88
N ASP A 112 -5.30 1.98 7.84
CA ASP A 112 -6.53 1.81 8.58
C ASP A 112 -6.58 2.74 9.80
N VAL A 113 -7.71 2.72 10.51
CA VAL A 113 -7.92 3.61 11.66
C VAL A 113 -6.99 3.30 12.82
N ASN A 114 -6.37 2.14 12.83
CA ASN A 114 -5.40 1.75 13.86
C ASN A 114 -3.96 2.01 13.45
N GLY A 115 -3.75 2.59 12.26
CA GLY A 115 -2.42 2.89 11.76
C GLY A 115 -1.72 1.75 11.04
N ASN A 116 -2.40 0.64 10.80
CA ASN A 116 -1.83 -0.46 10.03
C ASN A 116 -1.80 -0.12 8.55
N GLU A 117 -0.72 -0.52 7.88
CA GLU A 117 -0.50 -0.16 6.48
C GLU A 117 -0.44 -1.40 5.61
N GLN A 118 -0.92 -1.25 4.38
CA GLN A 118 -0.86 -2.29 3.37
C GLN A 118 -0.66 -1.62 2.02
N VAL A 119 0.21 -2.19 1.19
CA VAL A 119 0.39 -1.68 -0.18
C VAL A 119 -0.16 -2.70 -1.16
N SER A 120 -0.67 -2.19 -2.27
CA SER A 120 -1.18 -3.02 -3.35
C SER A 120 -0.05 -3.52 -4.25
N LYS A 121 -0.40 -4.35 -5.21
CA LYS A 121 0.51 -4.65 -6.31
C LYS A 121 0.78 -3.39 -7.11
N VAL A 122 1.87 -3.41 -7.86
CA VAL A 122 2.27 -2.32 -8.75
C VAL A 122 1.70 -2.61 -10.14
N ILE A 123 1.07 -1.62 -10.74
CA ILE A 123 0.52 -1.75 -12.09
C ILE A 123 0.94 -0.58 -12.96
N ALA A 124 0.90 -0.79 -14.27
CA ALA A 124 1.07 0.27 -15.26
C ALA A 124 -0.30 0.60 -15.85
N PRO A 125 -0.47 1.81 -16.40
CA PRO A 125 -1.74 2.16 -17.01
C PRO A 125 -2.11 1.25 -18.17
N ALA A 126 -3.38 0.95 -18.29
CA ALA A 126 -3.91 0.21 -19.42
C ALA A 126 -3.92 1.12 -20.64
N LYS A 127 -3.57 0.55 -21.79
CA LYS A 127 -3.56 1.30 -23.06
C LYS A 127 -4.88 1.20 -23.78
#